data_c8874eb087716c8784c3cf614397efbc
#
_entry.id   c8874eb087716c8784c3cf614397efbc
#
_cell.length_a   1.000
_cell.length_b   1.000
_cell.length_c   1.000
_cell.angle_alpha   90.00
_cell.angle_beta   90.00
_cell.angle_gamma   90.00
#
_symmetry.space_group_name_H-M   'P 1'
#
loop_
_entity.id
_entity.type
_entity.pdbx_description
1 polymer ?
#
loop_
_entity_poly.entity_id
_entity_poly.type
_entity_poly.pdbx_seq_one_letter_code
_entity_poly.pdbx_strand_id
1 'polypeptide(L)'
;MKTKFTKIAVLVVLLATAGGMISCGDDDNVTPQEKSLYQKLGGFEKVPDPNNPGQMIEKGRLSYRSVVDSTIMLIVSDIGTGASGNLGMHFAPIVAEVGSGNTTKVAVLSKNLTDFFSANTGGGATNTYSGLNMVEAHNPATNPRMGKKANNADYDKF
;
A
#
# COMPACT_ATOMS: atom_id res chain seq x y z
N MET A 1 -37.32 -49.78 -25.48
CA MET A 1 -36.88 -48.44 -25.05
C MET A 1 -35.39 -48.36 -24.80
N LYS A 2 -34.51 -48.92 -25.63
CA LYS A 2 -33.06 -48.96 -25.40
C LYS A 2 -32.17 -48.27 -26.48
N THR A 3 -32.78 -47.63 -27.46
CA THR A 3 -32.01 -47.09 -28.62
C THR A 3 -31.90 -45.57 -28.69
N LYS A 4 -32.55 -44.80 -27.79
CA LYS A 4 -32.48 -43.35 -27.79
C LYS A 4 -31.34 -42.75 -26.96
N PHE A 5 -30.84 -43.46 -25.96
CA PHE A 5 -29.76 -42.96 -25.12
C PHE A 5 -28.36 -43.05 -25.79
N THR A 6 -28.17 -44.02 -26.64
CA THR A 6 -26.89 -44.24 -27.33
C THR A 6 -26.57 -43.12 -28.36
N LYS A 7 -27.62 -42.56 -29.00
CA LYS A 7 -27.42 -41.49 -29.99
C LYS A 7 -27.10 -40.14 -29.37
N ILE A 8 -27.61 -39.89 -28.16
CA ILE A 8 -27.29 -38.62 -27.45
C ILE A 8 -25.85 -38.68 -26.88
N ALA A 9 -25.42 -39.82 -26.36
CA ALA A 9 -24.07 -39.98 -25.86
C ALA A 9 -23.00 -39.81 -26.94
N VAL A 10 -23.25 -40.31 -28.15
CA VAL A 10 -22.34 -40.15 -29.29
C VAL A 10 -22.25 -38.68 -29.77
N LEU A 11 -23.40 -37.95 -29.73
CA LEU A 11 -23.40 -36.55 -30.15
C LEU A 11 -22.65 -35.65 -29.18
N VAL A 12 -22.74 -35.92 -27.86
CA VAL A 12 -22.01 -35.15 -26.83
C VAL A 12 -20.47 -35.40 -26.92
N VAL A 13 -20.04 -36.60 -27.21
CA VAL A 13 -18.64 -36.94 -27.38
C VAL A 13 -18.05 -36.30 -28.66
N LEU A 14 -18.83 -36.17 -29.74
CA LEU A 14 -18.37 -35.51 -30.97
C LEU A 14 -18.26 -33.98 -30.84
N LEU A 15 -19.07 -33.33 -29.97
CA LEU A 15 -18.91 -31.88 -29.74
C LEU A 15 -17.72 -31.55 -28.84
N ALA A 16 -17.31 -32.47 -27.97
CA ALA A 16 -16.14 -32.25 -27.07
C ALA A 16 -14.79 -32.35 -27.79
N THR A 17 -14.72 -33.00 -28.97
CA THR A 17 -13.49 -33.12 -29.75
C THR A 17 -13.27 -32.03 -30.81
N ALA A 18 -14.29 -31.19 -31.07
CA ALA A 18 -14.17 -30.09 -32.04
C ALA A 18 -13.68 -28.76 -31.42
N GLY A 19 -13.51 -28.70 -30.09
CA GLY A 19 -13.03 -27.52 -29.36
C GLY A 19 -11.53 -27.45 -29.11
N GLY A 20 -10.74 -28.38 -29.63
CA GLY A 20 -9.34 -28.56 -29.25
C GLY A 20 -8.28 -28.14 -30.29
N MET A 21 -8.63 -27.33 -31.25
CA MET A 21 -7.67 -26.80 -32.23
C MET A 21 -7.75 -25.26 -32.28
N ILE A 22 -7.58 -24.60 -31.14
CA ILE A 22 -7.08 -23.23 -31.17
C ILE A 22 -5.58 -23.36 -31.27
N SER A 23 -5.10 -23.23 -32.51
CA SER A 23 -3.69 -23.07 -32.84
C SER A 23 -3.11 -21.96 -31.97
N CYS A 24 -2.15 -22.29 -31.12
CA CYS A 24 -1.19 -21.33 -30.63
C CYS A 24 -0.46 -20.75 -31.83
N GLY A 25 -0.81 -19.54 -32.23
CA GLY A 25 0.08 -18.72 -33.03
C GLY A 25 1.27 -18.37 -32.15
N ASP A 26 2.45 -18.81 -32.53
CA ASP A 26 3.73 -18.39 -31.97
C ASP A 26 3.93 -16.91 -32.29
N ASP A 27 3.57 -16.03 -31.36
CA ASP A 27 4.07 -14.66 -31.27
C ASP A 27 3.90 -14.12 -29.84
N ASP A 28 4.12 -14.97 -28.85
CA ASP A 28 4.15 -14.54 -27.46
C ASP A 28 5.56 -14.11 -27.05
N ASN A 29 6.03 -13.04 -27.67
CA ASN A 29 7.03 -12.18 -27.06
C ASN A 29 6.33 -11.32 -25.98
N VAL A 30 5.57 -11.95 -25.09
CA VAL A 30 5.02 -11.32 -23.90
C VAL A 30 6.20 -11.05 -22.99
N THR A 31 6.76 -9.86 -23.12
CA THR A 31 7.71 -9.35 -22.12
C THR A 31 7.04 -9.51 -20.76
N PRO A 32 7.61 -10.27 -19.81
CA PRO A 32 6.99 -10.45 -18.52
C PRO A 32 6.70 -9.08 -17.89
N GLN A 33 5.44 -8.78 -17.67
CA GLN A 33 5.07 -7.49 -17.06
C GLN A 33 5.75 -7.39 -15.71
N GLU A 34 6.61 -6.39 -15.55
CA GLU A 34 7.34 -6.20 -14.31
C GLU A 34 6.37 -5.99 -13.14
N LYS A 35 6.57 -6.76 -12.07
CA LYS A 35 5.76 -6.62 -10.86
C LYS A 35 5.92 -5.22 -10.28
N SER A 36 4.81 -4.58 -9.92
CA SER A 36 4.80 -3.33 -9.18
C SER A 36 5.53 -3.48 -7.85
N LEU A 37 5.95 -2.36 -7.24
CA LEU A 37 6.60 -2.42 -5.93
C LEU A 37 5.67 -3.01 -4.86
N TYR A 38 4.37 -2.69 -4.91
CA TYR A 38 3.38 -3.29 -4.03
C TYR A 38 3.36 -4.82 -4.14
N GLN A 39 3.39 -5.35 -5.37
CA GLN A 39 3.43 -6.81 -5.62
C GLN A 39 4.74 -7.44 -5.16
N LYS A 40 5.88 -6.75 -5.31
CA LYS A 40 7.19 -7.20 -4.81
C LYS A 40 7.22 -7.28 -3.27
N LEU A 41 6.46 -6.43 -2.59
CA LEU A 41 6.32 -6.42 -1.12
C LEU A 41 5.29 -7.41 -0.57
N GLY A 42 4.73 -8.27 -1.40
CA GLY A 42 3.75 -9.30 -1.03
C GLY A 42 2.35 -9.07 -1.60
N GLY A 43 2.10 -7.91 -2.21
CA GLY A 43 0.89 -7.61 -2.98
C GLY A 43 -0.40 -7.78 -2.18
N PHE A 44 -1.37 -8.41 -2.84
CA PHE A 44 -2.74 -8.59 -2.32
C PHE A 44 -2.91 -9.85 -1.46
N GLU A 45 -1.83 -10.61 -1.19
CA GLU A 45 -1.87 -11.74 -0.26
C GLU A 45 -2.37 -11.26 1.12
N LYS A 46 -3.37 -11.94 1.67
CA LYS A 46 -3.93 -11.61 2.99
C LYS A 46 -3.20 -12.33 4.09
N VAL A 47 -2.78 -11.57 5.10
CA VAL A 47 -2.13 -12.07 6.31
C VAL A 47 -2.86 -11.54 7.55
N PRO A 48 -2.75 -12.19 8.72
CA PRO A 48 -3.29 -11.64 9.97
C PRO A 48 -2.74 -10.23 10.24
N ASP A 49 -3.63 -9.30 10.63
CA ASP A 49 -3.22 -7.94 11.01
C ASP A 49 -2.69 -7.94 12.45
N PRO A 50 -1.39 -7.68 12.69
CA PRO A 50 -0.83 -7.69 14.03
C PRO A 50 -1.38 -6.58 14.94
N ASN A 51 -1.91 -5.49 14.35
CA ASN A 51 -2.46 -4.36 15.10
C ASN A 51 -3.97 -4.48 15.34
N ASN A 52 -4.65 -5.40 14.62
CA ASN A 52 -6.09 -5.61 14.73
C ASN A 52 -6.39 -7.12 14.81
N PRO A 53 -6.31 -7.72 16.00
CA PRO A 53 -6.56 -9.16 16.18
C PRO A 53 -7.88 -9.61 15.56
N GLY A 54 -7.84 -10.69 14.79
CA GLY A 54 -9.01 -11.22 14.08
C GLY A 54 -9.29 -10.58 12.72
N GLN A 55 -8.54 -9.57 12.30
CA GLN A 55 -8.63 -8.98 10.96
C GLN A 55 -7.47 -9.44 10.06
N MET A 56 -7.71 -9.34 8.76
CA MET A 56 -6.71 -9.65 7.73
C MET A 56 -6.29 -8.36 7.02
N ILE A 57 -5.00 -8.25 6.71
CA ILE A 57 -4.41 -7.13 5.95
C ILE A 57 -3.68 -7.67 4.73
N GLU A 58 -3.58 -6.88 3.66
CA GLU A 58 -2.73 -7.22 2.52
C GLU A 58 -1.26 -7.11 2.91
N LYS A 59 -0.46 -8.08 2.51
CA LYS A 59 0.97 -8.17 2.87
C LYS A 59 1.75 -6.99 2.34
N GLY A 60 1.47 -6.52 1.11
CA GLY A 60 2.06 -5.30 0.57
C GLY A 60 1.73 -4.07 1.43
N ARG A 61 0.48 -3.93 1.88
CA ARG A 61 0.05 -2.87 2.78
C ARG A 61 0.71 -2.95 4.16
N LEU A 62 0.80 -4.16 4.73
CA LEU A 62 1.47 -4.39 6.01
C LEU A 62 2.96 -4.01 5.93
N SER A 63 3.62 -4.32 4.82
CA SER A 63 5.02 -3.95 4.59
C SER A 63 5.20 -2.42 4.58
N TYR A 64 4.35 -1.67 3.88
CA TYR A 64 4.38 -0.20 3.92
C TYR A 64 4.08 0.34 5.32
N ARG A 65 3.06 -0.19 6.01
CA ARG A 65 2.76 0.22 7.38
C ARG A 65 3.98 0.05 8.29
N SER A 66 4.67 -1.07 8.20
CA SER A 66 5.87 -1.32 9.02
C SER A 66 6.98 -0.31 8.77
N VAL A 67 7.21 0.07 7.50
CA VAL A 67 8.19 1.11 7.14
C VAL A 67 7.75 2.48 7.67
N VAL A 68 6.49 2.84 7.46
CA VAL A 68 5.92 4.12 7.91
C VAL A 68 6.00 4.25 9.44
N ASP A 69 5.58 3.22 10.17
CA ASP A 69 5.59 3.22 11.64
C ASP A 69 7.03 3.33 12.16
N SER A 70 7.99 2.64 11.55
CA SER A 70 9.40 2.74 11.90
C SER A 70 9.95 4.15 11.65
N THR A 71 9.57 4.77 10.52
CA THR A 71 9.98 6.16 10.18
C THR A 71 9.39 7.15 11.20
N ILE A 72 8.12 7.01 11.56
CA ILE A 72 7.48 7.86 12.58
C ILE A 72 8.20 7.73 13.92
N MET A 73 8.56 6.51 14.33
CA MET A 73 9.31 6.29 15.56
C MET A 73 10.70 6.94 15.54
N LEU A 74 11.40 6.92 14.41
CA LEU A 74 12.67 7.62 14.25
C LEU A 74 12.49 9.14 14.37
N ILE A 75 11.48 9.71 13.72
CA ILE A 75 11.16 11.14 13.83
C ILE A 75 10.87 11.52 15.29
N VAL A 76 10.05 10.73 15.98
CA VAL A 76 9.72 10.98 17.40
C VAL A 76 10.96 10.90 18.28
N SER A 77 11.84 9.92 18.04
CA SER A 77 13.09 9.79 18.81
C SER A 77 14.08 10.94 18.57
N ASP A 78 14.10 11.47 17.36
CA ASP A 78 14.99 12.59 16.97
C ASP A 78 14.63 13.93 17.64
N ILE A 79 13.35 14.10 18.00
CA ILE A 79 12.83 15.32 18.61
C ILE A 79 13.53 15.68 19.90
N GLY A 80 13.94 14.69 20.69
CA GLY A 80 14.61 14.89 21.97
C GLY A 80 16.08 15.31 21.88
N THR A 81 16.70 15.23 20.71
CA THR A 81 18.16 15.41 20.58
C THR A 81 18.60 16.86 20.41
N GLY A 82 17.70 17.77 19.97
CA GLY A 82 18.02 19.19 19.71
C GLY A 82 19.10 19.43 18.63
N ALA A 83 19.48 18.40 17.88
CA ALA A 83 20.52 18.48 16.87
C ALA A 83 20.09 19.31 15.65
N SER A 84 21.08 19.86 14.92
CA SER A 84 20.84 20.50 13.62
C SER A 84 20.15 19.53 12.66
N GLY A 85 19.19 20.00 11.88
CA GLY A 85 18.38 19.16 11.00
C GLY A 85 17.32 18.33 11.74
N ASN A 86 16.96 18.73 12.96
CA ASN A 86 15.91 18.06 13.74
C ASN A 86 14.54 18.27 13.12
N LEU A 87 13.84 17.17 12.79
CA LEU A 87 12.50 17.19 12.20
C LEU A 87 11.38 17.58 13.20
N GLY A 88 11.67 17.66 14.50
CA GLY A 88 10.69 17.99 15.53
C GLY A 88 9.94 19.29 15.29
N MET A 89 10.61 20.29 14.71
CA MET A 89 9.96 21.56 14.38
C MET A 89 8.90 21.44 13.29
N HIS A 90 9.08 20.50 12.35
CA HIS A 90 8.09 20.22 11.30
C HIS A 90 6.86 19.49 11.84
N PHE A 91 7.07 18.64 12.83
CA PHE A 91 6.05 17.81 13.46
C PHE A 91 5.61 18.34 14.83
N ALA A 92 5.99 19.57 15.20
CA ALA A 92 5.72 20.15 16.51
C ALA A 92 4.25 19.98 17.00
N PRO A 93 3.20 20.17 16.18
CA PRO A 93 1.83 19.93 16.62
C PRO A 93 1.51 18.47 16.95
N ILE A 94 2.13 17.53 16.23
CA ILE A 94 1.96 16.09 16.48
C ILE A 94 2.72 15.70 17.75
N VAL A 95 3.92 16.24 17.93
CA VAL A 95 4.78 16.00 19.10
C VAL A 95 4.08 16.45 20.40
N ALA A 96 3.53 17.66 20.38
CA ALA A 96 2.79 18.19 21.54
C ALA A 96 1.62 17.28 21.95
N GLU A 97 0.93 16.70 20.97
CA GLU A 97 -0.16 15.76 21.22
C GLU A 97 0.32 14.43 21.82
N VAL A 98 1.39 13.86 21.25
CA VAL A 98 2.01 12.63 21.79
C VAL A 98 2.51 12.87 23.21
N GLY A 99 3.12 14.01 23.47
CA GLY A 99 3.55 14.41 24.81
C GLY A 99 2.42 14.53 25.84
N SER A 100 1.19 14.81 25.38
CA SER A 100 -0.03 14.79 26.20
C SER A 100 -0.72 13.42 26.29
N GLY A 101 -0.13 12.37 25.70
CA GLY A 101 -0.69 11.03 25.66
C GLY A 101 -1.73 10.82 24.52
N ASN A 102 -1.92 11.78 23.64
CA ASN A 102 -2.84 11.66 22.51
C ASN A 102 -2.11 11.18 21.25
N THR A 103 -2.36 9.95 20.82
CA THR A 103 -1.73 9.35 19.63
C THR A 103 -2.62 9.39 18.39
N THR A 104 -3.79 10.01 18.45
CA THR A 104 -4.78 9.99 17.36
C THR A 104 -4.22 10.54 16.04
N LYS A 105 -3.50 11.67 16.09
CA LYS A 105 -2.94 12.27 14.87
C LYS A 105 -1.73 11.50 14.31
N VAL A 106 -0.97 10.84 15.17
CA VAL A 106 0.09 9.90 14.73
C VAL A 106 -0.55 8.74 13.97
N ALA A 107 -1.62 8.15 14.50
CA ALA A 107 -2.33 7.08 13.83
C ALA A 107 -2.91 7.51 12.47
N VAL A 108 -3.45 8.73 12.37
CA VAL A 108 -3.93 9.30 11.11
C VAL A 108 -2.77 9.53 10.13
N LEU A 109 -1.61 10.00 10.59
CA LEU A 109 -0.42 10.17 9.77
C LEU A 109 0.06 8.82 9.23
N SER A 110 0.23 7.82 10.09
CA SER A 110 0.61 6.46 9.71
C SER A 110 -0.35 5.88 8.66
N LYS A 111 -1.66 5.99 8.92
CA LYS A 111 -2.69 5.53 7.97
C LYS A 111 -2.55 6.23 6.61
N ASN A 112 -2.47 7.56 6.59
CA ASN A 112 -2.44 8.33 5.34
C ASN A 112 -1.17 8.02 4.53
N LEU A 113 -0.01 7.92 5.14
CA LEU A 113 1.23 7.55 4.46
C LEU A 113 1.17 6.11 3.93
N THR A 114 0.66 5.18 4.73
CA THR A 114 0.46 3.78 4.30
C THR A 114 -0.48 3.70 3.11
N ASP A 115 -1.61 4.43 3.14
CA ASP A 115 -2.56 4.50 2.02
C ASP A 115 -1.92 5.10 0.77
N PHE A 116 -1.19 6.21 0.94
CA PHE A 116 -0.50 6.88 -0.17
C PHE A 116 0.48 5.96 -0.88
N PHE A 117 1.40 5.33 -0.14
CA PHE A 117 2.37 4.42 -0.74
C PHE A 117 1.70 3.19 -1.34
N SER A 118 0.75 2.58 -0.64
CA SER A 118 0.04 1.40 -1.14
C SER A 118 -0.69 1.69 -2.45
N ALA A 119 -1.44 2.79 -2.53
CA ALA A 119 -2.21 3.16 -3.71
C ALA A 119 -1.31 3.49 -4.91
N ASN A 120 -0.22 4.24 -4.68
CA ASN A 120 0.61 4.78 -5.77
C ASN A 120 1.70 3.82 -6.28
N THR A 121 1.90 2.67 -5.63
CA THR A 121 2.94 1.70 -6.02
C THR A 121 2.39 0.39 -6.58
N GLY A 122 1.10 0.37 -6.93
CA GLY A 122 0.44 -0.76 -7.58
C GLY A 122 -0.61 -1.48 -6.73
N GLY A 123 -0.92 -0.97 -5.53
CA GLY A 123 -2.00 -1.48 -4.68
C GLY A 123 -3.33 -0.73 -4.84
N GLY A 124 -3.44 0.18 -5.82
CA GLY A 124 -4.60 1.07 -6.00
C GLY A 124 -5.93 0.37 -6.27
N ALA A 125 -5.92 -0.91 -6.63
CA ALA A 125 -7.15 -1.70 -6.81
C ALA A 125 -7.94 -1.88 -5.49
N THR A 126 -7.24 -1.89 -4.35
CA THR A 126 -7.83 -2.15 -3.02
C THR A 126 -7.48 -1.09 -1.98
N ASN A 127 -6.53 -0.21 -2.29
CA ASN A 127 -6.08 0.84 -1.39
C ASN A 127 -6.34 2.21 -2.00
N THR A 128 -7.05 3.06 -1.27
CA THR A 128 -7.36 4.44 -1.71
C THR A 128 -6.73 5.44 -0.76
N TYR A 129 -5.98 6.39 -1.32
CA TYR A 129 -5.51 7.54 -0.58
C TYR A 129 -6.58 8.64 -0.61
N SER A 130 -7.03 9.07 0.56
CA SER A 130 -8.02 10.13 0.74
C SER A 130 -7.52 11.32 1.56
N GLY A 131 -6.19 11.42 1.76
CA GLY A 131 -5.56 12.54 2.44
C GLY A 131 -5.41 13.78 1.56
N LEU A 132 -4.77 14.81 2.10
CA LEU A 132 -4.41 16.02 1.35
C LEU A 132 -3.46 15.68 0.21
N ASN A 133 -3.50 16.44 -0.88
CA ASN A 133 -2.45 16.32 -1.90
C ASN A 133 -1.08 16.68 -1.30
N MET A 134 0.00 16.19 -1.90
CA MET A 134 1.34 16.30 -1.32
C MET A 134 1.79 17.75 -1.17
N VAL A 135 1.41 18.65 -2.07
CA VAL A 135 1.75 20.09 -1.98
C VAL A 135 1.07 20.72 -0.77
N GLU A 136 -0.22 20.47 -0.60
CA GLU A 136 -0.99 20.97 0.54
C GLU A 136 -0.55 20.34 1.86
N ALA A 137 -0.26 19.04 1.85
CA ALA A 137 0.20 18.31 3.03
C ALA A 137 1.52 18.89 3.58
N HIS A 138 2.41 19.37 2.71
CA HIS A 138 3.72 19.89 3.08
C HIS A 138 3.80 21.43 3.13
N ASN A 139 2.68 22.10 2.99
CA ASN A 139 2.62 23.56 3.08
C ASN A 139 2.06 24.02 4.44
N PRO A 140 2.87 24.62 5.33
CA PRO A 140 2.39 25.08 6.64
C PRO A 140 1.33 26.19 6.56
N ALA A 141 1.19 26.87 5.41
CA ALA A 141 0.11 27.84 5.22
C ALA A 141 -1.28 27.21 5.03
N THR A 142 -1.32 25.97 4.51
CA THR A 142 -2.56 25.22 4.24
C THR A 142 -2.76 24.04 5.18
N ASN A 143 -1.68 23.49 5.73
CA ASN A 143 -1.70 22.40 6.69
C ASN A 143 -1.19 22.87 8.07
N PRO A 144 -2.06 23.21 9.01
CA PRO A 144 -1.67 23.69 10.34
C PRO A 144 -0.95 22.61 11.19
N ARG A 145 -0.89 21.37 10.71
CA ARG A 145 -0.16 20.26 11.33
C ARG A 145 1.32 20.27 10.96
N MET A 146 1.73 21.06 9.97
CA MET A 146 3.11 21.32 9.61
C MET A 146 3.64 22.52 10.38
N GLY A 147 4.70 22.34 11.18
CA GLY A 147 5.32 23.43 11.92
C GLY A 147 6.07 24.41 11.03
N LYS A 148 6.80 23.92 10.02
CA LYS A 148 7.51 24.73 9.02
C LYS A 148 7.80 23.92 7.75
N LYS A 149 8.25 24.60 6.68
CA LYS A 149 8.79 23.92 5.49
C LYS A 149 10.13 23.21 5.83
N ALA A 150 10.31 22.02 5.30
CA ALA A 150 11.60 21.35 5.30
C ALA A 150 12.59 22.05 4.35
N ASN A 151 13.88 21.96 4.67
CA ASN A 151 15.00 22.39 3.84
C ASN A 151 15.97 21.22 3.58
N ASN A 152 17.02 21.46 2.79
CA ASN A 152 17.95 20.38 2.43
C ASN A 152 18.60 19.72 3.64
N ALA A 153 18.99 20.50 4.68
CA ALA A 153 19.60 19.93 5.87
C ALA A 153 18.65 19.01 6.68
N ASP A 154 17.35 19.26 6.60
CA ASP A 154 16.34 18.39 7.22
C ASP A 154 16.23 17.05 6.47
N TYR A 155 16.44 17.06 5.13
CA TYR A 155 16.45 15.85 4.30
C TYR A 155 17.75 15.04 4.43
N ASP A 156 18.88 15.70 4.53
CA ASP A 156 20.20 15.04 4.61
C ASP A 156 20.38 14.22 5.89
N LYS A 157 19.49 14.39 6.86
CA LYS A 157 19.54 13.67 8.13
C LYS A 157 18.92 12.25 8.05
N PHE A 158 18.08 11.98 7.07
CA PHE A 158 17.35 10.73 6.89
C PHE A 158 17.67 10.03 5.57
#